data_69c2ed1c459494c2641ec7f53d1f07c8
#
_entry.id   69c2ed1c459494c2641ec7f53d1f07c8
#
_cell.length_a   1.000
_cell.length_b   1.000
_cell.length_c   1.000
_cell.angle_alpha   90.00
_cell.angle_beta   90.00
_cell.angle_gamma   90.00
#
_symmetry.space_group_name_H-M   'P 1'
#
loop_
_entity.id
_entity.type
_entity.pdbx_description
1 polymer ?
#
loop_
_entity_poly.entity_id
_entity_poly.type
_entity_poly.pdbx_seq_one_letter_code
_entity_poly.pdbx_strand_id
1 'polypeptide(L)'
;LICLLTGTSCSRKAPPAADAVRPVKTMVVSLGGDSRTRSFPGRVEASKQVELTFQVAGLIVELPVREGQKVAKGDVIAQLRQDDFKARLAALQGQLDRSRADLQSLLGGVRPEERLRLEAQLRSAEATLSNARSEFRMAENLIRTRAISRLEFERAETAVSVAQEGQEAARQTLEAGLIAREEDVQAKEAVVRGLEGQVVEANLQLADSTLRAPYDGVIAQ
;
A
#
# COMPACT_ATOMS: atom_id res chain seq x y z
N LEU A 1 -0.95 88.91 -123.30
CA LEU A 1 -0.73 87.58 -123.84
C LEU A 1 -0.89 86.56 -122.73
N ILE A 2 -1.71 85.74 -122.83
CA ILE A 2 -2.22 84.52 -122.36
C ILE A 2 -1.22 83.53 -121.80
N CYS A 3 -1.34 83.00 -120.68
CA CYS A 3 -1.00 81.60 -120.37
C CYS A 3 -1.81 81.03 -119.20
N LEU A 4 -2.57 80.02 -119.50
CA LEU A 4 -3.24 79.14 -118.58
C LEU A 4 -2.28 78.24 -117.88
N LEU A 5 -2.40 78.05 -116.60
CA LEU A 5 -1.80 76.94 -115.94
C LEU A 5 -2.76 76.31 -114.98
N THR A 6 -3.13 75.10 -115.26
CA THR A 6 -3.94 74.21 -114.48
C THR A 6 -3.12 73.66 -113.32
N GLY A 7 -3.52 73.90 -112.11
CA GLY A 7 -2.92 73.32 -110.97
C GLY A 7 -3.71 72.11 -110.42
N THR A 8 -3.12 70.93 -110.52
CA THR A 8 -3.63 69.71 -109.99
C THR A 8 -3.43 69.67 -108.42
N SER A 9 -4.55 69.65 -107.72
CA SER A 9 -4.56 69.53 -106.32
C SER A 9 -4.33 68.04 -105.85
N CYS A 10 -3.18 67.77 -105.28
CA CYS A 10 -2.93 66.48 -104.58
C CYS A 10 -3.44 66.58 -103.15
N SER A 11 -4.52 65.89 -102.92
CA SER A 11 -5.00 65.70 -101.58
C SER A 11 -4.13 64.73 -100.79
N ARG A 12 -3.32 65.21 -99.93
CA ARG A 12 -2.59 64.42 -98.97
C ARG A 12 -3.47 64.03 -97.82
N LYS A 13 -3.81 62.77 -97.77
CA LYS A 13 -4.53 62.19 -96.63
C LYS A 13 -3.60 62.26 -95.36
N ALA A 14 -4.02 62.97 -94.37
CA ALA A 14 -3.31 63.10 -93.11
C ALA A 14 -3.17 61.70 -92.39
N PRO A 15 -2.03 61.40 -91.84
CA PRO A 15 -1.91 60.20 -91.04
C PRO A 15 -2.79 60.25 -89.84
N PRO A 16 -3.33 59.09 -89.37
CA PRO A 16 -4.16 59.05 -88.16
C PRO A 16 -3.38 59.60 -86.96
N ALA A 17 -4.02 60.46 -86.24
CA ALA A 17 -3.45 60.98 -84.99
C ALA A 17 -3.04 59.84 -84.08
N ALA A 18 -1.80 59.82 -83.72
CA ALA A 18 -1.31 58.85 -82.74
C ALA A 18 -2.06 59.11 -81.38
N ASP A 19 -2.67 58.08 -80.87
CA ASP A 19 -3.31 58.14 -79.56
C ASP A 19 -2.31 58.73 -78.55
N ALA A 20 -2.71 59.79 -77.97
CA ALA A 20 -1.95 60.47 -76.90
C ALA A 20 -1.86 59.58 -75.69
N VAL A 21 -0.78 58.88 -75.52
CA VAL A 21 -0.49 58.07 -74.35
C VAL A 21 -0.44 59.02 -73.13
N ARG A 22 -1.46 58.98 -72.34
CA ARG A 22 -1.46 59.75 -71.09
C ARG A 22 -0.51 59.09 -70.10
N PRO A 23 0.51 59.73 -69.61
CA PRO A 23 1.37 59.15 -68.58
C PRO A 23 0.58 59.00 -67.29
N VAL A 24 0.36 57.73 -66.85
CA VAL A 24 -0.24 57.42 -65.57
C VAL A 24 0.91 57.07 -64.60
N LYS A 25 0.87 57.68 -63.45
CA LYS A 25 1.74 57.28 -62.33
C LYS A 25 1.28 55.96 -61.86
N THR A 26 1.98 54.88 -62.17
CA THR A 26 1.74 53.58 -61.53
C THR A 26 2.66 53.44 -60.33
N MET A 27 2.10 53.09 -59.24
CA MET A 27 2.85 52.67 -58.04
C MET A 27 2.75 51.16 -57.95
N VAL A 28 3.89 50.53 -58.04
CA VAL A 28 3.98 49.08 -57.75
C VAL A 28 3.74 48.88 -56.25
N VAL A 29 2.53 48.40 -55.95
CA VAL A 29 2.28 47.91 -54.58
C VAL A 29 2.95 46.57 -54.46
N SER A 30 4.20 46.55 -54.02
CA SER A 30 4.81 45.33 -53.54
C SER A 30 4.15 44.96 -52.19
N LEU A 31 3.69 43.73 -52.07
CA LEU A 31 3.46 43.10 -50.79
C LEU A 31 4.84 42.87 -50.11
N GLY A 32 5.68 43.88 -50.13
CA GLY A 32 6.88 43.92 -49.30
C GLY A 32 6.42 43.97 -47.88
N GLY A 33 6.65 42.90 -47.19
CA GLY A 33 6.35 42.80 -45.81
C GLY A 33 7.09 43.87 -45.01
N ASP A 34 6.41 44.92 -44.82
CA ASP A 34 6.66 45.75 -43.65
C ASP A 34 6.20 44.89 -42.47
N SER A 35 7.08 43.92 -42.12
CA SER A 35 6.89 43.18 -40.90
C SER A 35 7.09 44.17 -39.74
N ARG A 36 5.99 44.88 -39.44
CA ARG A 36 5.97 45.70 -38.23
C ARG A 36 6.04 44.74 -37.05
N THR A 37 7.27 44.47 -36.61
CA THR A 37 7.52 43.73 -35.38
C THR A 37 6.95 44.59 -34.26
N ARG A 38 5.75 44.18 -33.74
CA ARG A 38 5.17 44.79 -32.55
C ARG A 38 5.79 44.09 -31.35
N SER A 39 6.54 44.81 -30.57
CA SER A 39 7.07 44.33 -29.28
C SER A 39 6.02 44.62 -28.21
N PHE A 40 5.60 43.56 -27.53
CA PHE A 40 4.72 43.66 -26.34
C PHE A 40 5.56 43.30 -25.11
N PRO A 41 5.45 44.08 -24.03
CA PRO A 41 6.04 43.66 -22.77
C PRO A 41 5.30 42.41 -22.28
N GLY A 42 6.01 41.35 -21.98
CA GLY A 42 5.48 40.10 -21.43
C GLY A 42 6.29 39.72 -20.19
N ARG A 43 5.66 39.07 -19.23
CA ARG A 43 6.30 38.46 -18.07
C ARG A 43 6.29 36.95 -18.27
N VAL A 44 7.44 36.33 -18.11
CA VAL A 44 7.55 34.88 -18.13
C VAL A 44 7.35 34.41 -16.69
N GLU A 45 6.32 33.59 -16.49
CA GLU A 45 6.04 32.96 -15.21
C GLU A 45 6.14 31.44 -15.34
N ALA A 46 6.47 30.76 -14.24
CA ALA A 46 6.50 29.30 -14.24
C ALA A 46 5.10 28.73 -14.46
N SER A 47 4.97 27.75 -15.35
CA SER A 47 3.68 27.08 -15.62
C SER A 47 3.21 26.21 -14.46
N LYS A 48 4.14 25.76 -13.60
CA LYS A 48 3.90 24.98 -12.38
C LYS A 48 4.87 25.44 -11.31
N GLN A 49 4.35 25.70 -10.15
CA GLN A 49 5.11 26.02 -8.94
C GLN A 49 4.57 25.18 -7.80
N VAL A 50 5.45 24.65 -6.97
CA VAL A 50 5.09 23.89 -5.77
C VAL A 50 6.00 24.32 -4.64
N GLU A 51 5.41 24.51 -3.49
CA GLU A 51 6.13 24.70 -2.22
C GLU A 51 6.31 23.34 -1.56
N LEU A 52 7.56 22.99 -1.29
CA LEU A 52 7.91 21.71 -0.68
C LEU A 52 8.18 21.93 0.81
N THR A 53 7.42 21.19 1.63
CA THR A 53 7.58 21.23 3.09
C THR A 53 7.71 19.82 3.63
N PHE A 54 8.46 19.64 4.71
CA PHE A 54 8.50 18.37 5.42
C PHE A 54 7.18 18.13 6.16
N GLN A 55 6.65 16.91 6.08
CA GLN A 55 5.44 16.49 6.82
C GLN A 55 5.78 16.05 8.25
N VAL A 56 7.08 15.83 8.54
CA VAL A 56 7.58 15.44 9.86
C VAL A 56 8.58 16.47 10.36
N ALA A 57 8.62 16.69 11.69
CA ALA A 57 9.56 17.58 12.31
C ALA A 57 10.91 16.90 12.50
N GLY A 58 11.99 17.64 12.26
CA GLY A 58 13.35 17.13 12.46
C GLY A 58 14.43 18.14 12.13
N LEU A 59 15.68 17.79 12.38
CA LEU A 59 16.85 18.60 12.04
C LEU A 59 17.29 18.30 10.61
N ILE A 60 17.39 19.32 9.76
CA ILE A 60 17.96 19.19 8.41
C ILE A 60 19.46 18.91 8.55
N VAL A 61 19.93 17.81 8.00
CA VAL A 61 21.35 17.41 8.01
C VAL A 61 21.99 17.52 6.64
N GLU A 62 21.19 17.50 5.58
CA GLU A 62 21.67 17.57 4.22
C GLU A 62 20.74 18.41 3.35
N LEU A 63 21.31 19.34 2.58
CA LEU A 63 20.64 20.18 1.59
C LEU A 63 21.52 20.26 0.34
N PRO A 64 21.50 19.23 -0.53
CA PRO A 64 22.44 19.11 -1.64
C PRO A 64 22.12 20.07 -2.80
N VAL A 65 21.01 20.77 -2.78
CA VAL A 65 20.53 21.62 -3.87
C VAL A 65 20.83 23.10 -3.60
N ARG A 66 20.91 23.88 -4.68
CA ARG A 66 21.10 25.33 -4.65
C ARG A 66 20.02 26.02 -5.49
N GLU A 67 19.77 27.28 -5.16
CA GLU A 67 18.90 28.14 -5.97
C GLU A 67 19.38 28.18 -7.44
N GLY A 68 18.45 28.13 -8.37
CA GLY A 68 18.75 28.06 -9.81
C GLY A 68 19.20 26.69 -10.33
N GLN A 69 19.36 25.68 -9.46
CA GLN A 69 19.77 24.35 -9.87
C GLN A 69 18.62 23.58 -10.54
N LYS A 70 18.92 22.89 -11.65
CA LYS A 70 18.00 21.94 -12.28
C LYS A 70 17.97 20.63 -11.49
N VAL A 71 16.78 20.13 -11.26
CA VAL A 71 16.54 18.87 -10.57
C VAL A 71 15.59 18.01 -11.40
N ALA A 72 15.81 16.72 -11.37
CA ALA A 72 14.91 15.73 -11.99
C ALA A 72 13.91 15.20 -10.95
N LYS A 73 12.81 14.68 -11.42
CA LYS A 73 11.81 14.01 -10.56
C LYS A 73 12.45 12.89 -9.74
N GLY A 74 12.28 12.96 -8.42
CA GLY A 74 12.81 11.99 -7.46
C GLY A 74 14.14 12.38 -6.84
N ASP A 75 14.83 13.42 -7.36
CA ASP A 75 16.07 13.92 -6.76
C ASP A 75 15.85 14.37 -5.33
N VAL A 76 16.83 14.12 -4.46
CA VAL A 76 16.79 14.55 -3.06
C VAL A 76 17.05 16.04 -2.98
N ILE A 77 16.11 16.77 -2.42
CA ILE A 77 16.20 18.22 -2.20
C ILE A 77 16.75 18.51 -0.81
N ALA A 78 16.22 17.83 0.20
CA ALA A 78 16.68 17.97 1.58
C ALA A 78 16.45 16.68 2.36
N GLN A 79 17.24 16.45 3.40
CA GLN A 79 17.12 15.28 4.26
C GLN A 79 17.20 15.69 5.73
N LEU A 80 16.24 15.18 6.52
CA LEU A 80 16.28 15.27 7.96
C LEU A 80 17.18 14.19 8.55
N ARG A 81 17.59 14.37 9.82
CA ARG A 81 18.28 13.34 10.59
C ARG A 81 17.35 12.12 10.75
N GLN A 82 17.81 10.98 10.26
CA GLN A 82 16.98 9.77 10.17
C GLN A 82 17.18 8.78 11.33
N ASP A 83 18.17 9.02 12.19
CA ASP A 83 18.56 8.05 13.23
C ASP A 83 17.40 7.72 14.17
N ASP A 84 16.66 8.75 14.60
CA ASP A 84 15.51 8.59 15.50
C ASP A 84 14.36 7.83 14.84
N PHE A 85 14.09 8.11 13.55
CA PHE A 85 13.05 7.40 12.78
C PHE A 85 13.43 5.94 12.55
N LYS A 86 14.71 5.65 12.22
CA LYS A 86 15.20 4.28 12.04
C LYS A 86 15.17 3.50 13.35
N ALA A 87 15.56 4.11 14.46
CA ALA A 87 15.53 3.49 15.78
C ALA A 87 14.09 3.16 16.20
N ARG A 88 13.14 4.08 15.97
CA ARG A 88 11.70 3.85 16.24
C ARG A 88 11.15 2.73 15.38
N LEU A 89 11.46 2.72 14.09
CA LEU A 89 11.04 1.66 13.17
C LEU A 89 11.57 0.30 13.63
N ALA A 90 12.87 0.20 13.96
CA ALA A 90 13.47 -1.04 14.45
C ALA A 90 12.84 -1.53 15.75
N ALA A 91 12.52 -0.62 16.68
CA ALA A 91 11.82 -0.97 17.92
C ALA A 91 10.42 -1.54 17.66
N LEU A 92 9.64 -0.92 16.78
CA LEU A 92 8.31 -1.39 16.39
C LEU A 92 8.35 -2.72 15.65
N GLN A 93 9.33 -2.92 14.77
CA GLN A 93 9.57 -4.22 14.12
C GLN A 93 9.86 -5.31 15.13
N GLY A 94 10.73 -5.06 16.11
CA GLY A 94 11.01 -6.01 17.18
C GLY A 94 9.78 -6.35 18.04
N GLN A 95 8.90 -5.38 18.29
CA GLN A 95 7.62 -5.62 18.98
C GLN A 95 6.66 -6.46 18.13
N LEU A 96 6.58 -6.18 16.84
CA LEU A 96 5.77 -6.95 15.89
C LEU A 96 6.24 -8.40 15.82
N ASP A 97 7.55 -8.61 15.67
CA ASP A 97 8.14 -9.96 15.59
C ASP A 97 7.86 -10.76 16.88
N ARG A 98 7.99 -10.12 18.05
CA ARG A 98 7.63 -10.73 19.33
C ARG A 98 6.14 -11.10 19.36
N SER A 99 5.25 -10.18 18.95
CA SER A 99 3.81 -10.44 18.98
C SER A 99 3.40 -11.56 18.02
N ARG A 100 4.06 -11.66 16.85
CA ARG A 100 3.88 -12.77 15.90
C ARG A 100 4.37 -14.10 16.48
N ALA A 101 5.51 -14.11 17.17
CA ALA A 101 6.00 -15.30 17.84
C ALA A 101 5.04 -15.74 18.95
N ASP A 102 4.49 -14.81 19.75
CA ASP A 102 3.47 -15.10 20.74
C ASP A 102 2.21 -15.72 20.12
N LEU A 103 1.71 -15.15 19.01
CA LEU A 103 0.57 -15.69 18.28
C LEU A 103 0.87 -17.10 17.74
N GLN A 104 2.03 -17.30 17.14
CA GLN A 104 2.45 -18.61 16.65
C GLN A 104 2.55 -19.63 17.78
N SER A 105 3.08 -19.25 18.95
CA SER A 105 3.12 -20.08 20.14
C SER A 105 1.71 -20.47 20.63
N LEU A 106 0.76 -19.53 20.59
CA LEU A 106 -0.63 -19.77 20.94
C LEU A 106 -1.31 -20.75 19.98
N LEU A 107 -1.10 -20.56 18.67
CA LEU A 107 -1.63 -21.45 17.61
C LEU A 107 -1.04 -22.85 17.67
N GLY A 108 0.19 -22.97 18.16
CA GLY A 108 0.86 -24.28 18.38
C GLY A 108 0.24 -25.11 19.50
N GLY A 109 -0.69 -24.54 20.30
CA GLY A 109 -1.32 -25.19 21.44
C GLY A 109 -0.35 -25.40 22.60
N VAL A 110 -0.64 -26.42 23.41
CA VAL A 110 0.22 -26.78 24.55
C VAL A 110 1.57 -27.36 24.10
N ARG A 111 2.59 -27.15 24.93
CA ARG A 111 3.92 -27.71 24.68
C ARG A 111 3.88 -29.24 24.57
N PRO A 112 4.76 -29.85 23.78
CA PRO A 112 4.77 -31.30 23.58
C PRO A 112 4.80 -32.11 24.87
N GLU A 113 5.54 -31.64 25.88
CA GLU A 113 5.64 -32.30 27.20
C GLU A 113 4.29 -32.27 27.93
N GLU A 114 3.61 -31.14 27.89
CA GLU A 114 2.31 -30.98 28.51
C GLU A 114 1.24 -31.85 27.82
N ARG A 115 1.28 -31.91 26.50
CA ARG A 115 0.43 -32.81 25.71
C ARG A 115 0.65 -34.27 26.12
N LEU A 116 1.90 -34.71 26.20
CA LEU A 116 2.23 -36.08 26.64
C LEU A 116 1.70 -36.36 28.05
N ARG A 117 1.76 -35.37 28.95
CA ARG A 117 1.21 -35.48 30.29
C ARG A 117 -0.31 -35.68 30.27
N LEU A 118 -1.05 -34.85 29.49
CA LEU A 118 -2.50 -34.95 29.35
C LEU A 118 -2.92 -36.28 28.71
N GLU A 119 -2.21 -36.73 27.67
CA GLU A 119 -2.43 -38.03 27.05
C GLU A 119 -2.19 -39.20 28.05
N ALA A 120 -1.19 -39.10 28.93
CA ALA A 120 -0.95 -40.07 29.96
C ALA A 120 -2.08 -40.09 31.03
N GLN A 121 -2.63 -38.93 31.39
CA GLN A 121 -3.78 -38.83 32.25
C GLN A 121 -5.02 -39.49 31.63
N LEU A 122 -5.29 -39.25 30.36
CA LEU A 122 -6.39 -39.90 29.63
C LEU A 122 -6.23 -41.43 29.63
N ARG A 123 -5.04 -41.93 29.27
CA ARG A 123 -4.75 -43.39 29.29
C ARG A 123 -4.95 -44.00 30.67
N SER A 124 -4.57 -43.31 31.75
CA SER A 124 -4.81 -43.75 33.14
C SER A 124 -6.28 -43.83 33.47
N ALA A 125 -7.07 -42.84 33.06
CA ALA A 125 -8.53 -42.83 33.28
C ALA A 125 -9.22 -43.93 32.47
N GLU A 126 -8.79 -44.18 31.22
CA GLU A 126 -9.24 -45.31 30.40
C GLU A 126 -8.97 -46.67 31.02
N ALA A 127 -7.77 -46.85 31.60
CA ALA A 127 -7.42 -48.07 32.31
C ALA A 127 -8.30 -48.29 33.55
N THR A 128 -8.57 -47.19 34.29
CA THR A 128 -9.47 -47.23 35.48
C THR A 128 -10.88 -47.64 35.05
N LEU A 129 -11.41 -47.05 33.99
CA LEU A 129 -12.72 -47.41 33.45
C LEU A 129 -12.78 -48.87 32.95
N SER A 130 -11.73 -49.33 32.27
CA SER A 130 -11.63 -50.73 31.85
C SER A 130 -11.68 -51.72 33.04
N ASN A 131 -10.95 -51.41 34.12
CA ASN A 131 -10.97 -52.21 35.33
C ASN A 131 -12.36 -52.19 36.00
N ALA A 132 -12.95 -51.02 36.16
CA ALA A 132 -14.29 -50.91 36.75
C ALA A 132 -15.36 -51.68 35.95
N ARG A 133 -15.29 -51.60 34.63
CA ARG A 133 -16.17 -52.40 33.74
C ARG A 133 -15.96 -53.92 33.88
N SER A 134 -14.71 -54.35 34.10
CA SER A 134 -14.41 -55.75 34.30
C SER A 134 -14.92 -56.24 35.64
N GLU A 135 -14.77 -55.47 36.71
CA GLU A 135 -15.33 -55.74 38.03
C GLU A 135 -16.86 -55.76 38.03
N PHE A 136 -17.48 -54.83 37.34
CA PHE A 136 -18.93 -54.82 37.18
C PHE A 136 -19.46 -56.06 36.45
N ARG A 137 -18.80 -56.49 35.35
CA ARG A 137 -19.18 -57.74 34.65
C ARG A 137 -19.05 -58.98 35.57
N MET A 138 -18.01 -59.03 36.43
CA MET A 138 -17.87 -60.10 37.45
C MET A 138 -19.03 -59.98 38.45
N ALA A 139 -19.31 -58.80 38.98
CA ALA A 139 -20.42 -58.58 39.91
C ALA A 139 -21.79 -58.94 39.31
N GLU A 140 -22.01 -58.66 38.04
CA GLU A 140 -23.23 -59.04 37.29
C GLU A 140 -23.41 -60.56 37.21
N ASN A 141 -22.33 -61.31 37.02
CA ASN A 141 -22.38 -62.76 37.03
C ASN A 141 -22.63 -63.32 38.43
N LEU A 142 -21.97 -62.75 39.48
CA LEU A 142 -22.09 -63.19 40.87
C LEU A 142 -23.47 -62.88 41.46
N ILE A 143 -24.10 -61.76 41.14
CA ILE A 143 -25.44 -61.41 41.64
C ILE A 143 -26.50 -62.37 41.14
N ARG A 144 -26.36 -62.85 39.88
CA ARG A 144 -27.26 -63.86 39.29
C ARG A 144 -27.22 -65.18 40.08
N THR A 145 -26.06 -65.56 40.60
CA THR A 145 -25.87 -66.77 41.43
C THR A 145 -26.11 -66.51 42.92
N ARG A 146 -26.48 -65.28 43.32
CA ARG A 146 -26.64 -64.84 44.70
C ARG A 146 -25.36 -64.93 45.55
N ALA A 147 -24.18 -64.87 44.88
CA ALA A 147 -22.88 -64.97 45.53
C ALA A 147 -22.41 -63.63 46.15
N ILE A 148 -23.00 -62.52 45.77
CA ILE A 148 -22.71 -61.20 46.34
C ILE A 148 -24.02 -60.51 46.78
N SER A 149 -23.86 -59.50 47.67
CA SER A 149 -24.96 -58.69 48.13
C SER A 149 -25.38 -57.65 47.07
N ARG A 150 -26.62 -57.16 47.16
CA ARG A 150 -27.09 -56.06 46.31
C ARG A 150 -26.26 -54.79 46.46
N LEU A 151 -25.83 -54.49 47.68
CA LEU A 151 -24.96 -53.33 47.97
C LEU A 151 -23.61 -53.42 47.22
N GLU A 152 -22.98 -54.61 47.13
CA GLU A 152 -21.74 -54.83 46.43
C GLU A 152 -21.93 -54.66 44.88
N PHE A 153 -23.06 -55.12 44.33
CA PHE A 153 -23.39 -54.88 42.96
C PHE A 153 -23.59 -53.38 42.65
N GLU A 154 -24.39 -52.68 43.49
CA GLU A 154 -24.62 -51.23 43.33
C GLU A 154 -23.30 -50.40 43.45
N ARG A 155 -22.35 -50.88 44.33
CA ARG A 155 -21.00 -50.29 44.37
C ARG A 155 -20.22 -50.48 43.10
N ALA A 156 -20.24 -51.63 42.48
CA ALA A 156 -19.56 -51.89 41.24
C ALA A 156 -20.19 -51.09 40.09
N GLU A 157 -21.52 -50.92 40.04
CA GLU A 157 -22.20 -50.06 39.09
C GLU A 157 -21.80 -48.59 39.25
N THR A 158 -21.79 -48.08 40.50
CA THR A 158 -21.35 -46.72 40.81
C THR A 158 -19.87 -46.49 40.41
N ALA A 159 -19.01 -47.49 40.65
CA ALA A 159 -17.61 -47.41 40.24
C ALA A 159 -17.42 -47.24 38.75
N VAL A 160 -18.23 -47.91 37.90
CA VAL A 160 -18.23 -47.72 36.47
C VAL A 160 -18.63 -46.29 36.09
N SER A 161 -19.73 -45.78 36.69
CA SER A 161 -20.19 -44.40 36.42
C SER A 161 -19.14 -43.37 36.80
N VAL A 162 -18.53 -43.47 37.99
CA VAL A 162 -17.47 -42.55 38.43
C VAL A 162 -16.25 -42.63 37.52
N ALA A 163 -15.84 -43.85 37.11
CA ALA A 163 -14.71 -44.03 36.22
C ALA A 163 -14.98 -43.49 34.82
N GLN A 164 -16.23 -43.60 34.33
CA GLN A 164 -16.66 -43.05 33.07
C GLN A 164 -16.61 -41.52 33.05
N GLU A 165 -17.14 -40.88 34.10
CA GLU A 165 -17.05 -39.41 34.24
C GLU A 165 -15.60 -38.95 34.37
N GLY A 166 -14.77 -39.71 35.07
CA GLY A 166 -13.32 -39.41 35.15
C GLY A 166 -12.59 -39.48 33.81
N GLN A 167 -12.93 -40.47 32.98
CA GLN A 167 -12.38 -40.60 31.63
C GLN A 167 -12.84 -39.43 30.73
N GLU A 168 -14.10 -39.09 30.76
CA GLU A 168 -14.66 -37.97 29.98
C GLU A 168 -14.02 -36.63 30.40
N ALA A 169 -13.86 -36.39 31.72
CA ALA A 169 -13.18 -35.19 32.20
C ALA A 169 -11.70 -35.13 31.76
N ALA A 170 -10.98 -36.23 31.75
CA ALA A 170 -9.61 -36.27 31.26
C ALA A 170 -9.53 -36.02 29.76
N ARG A 171 -10.49 -36.53 28.97
CA ARG A 171 -10.62 -36.28 27.55
C ARG A 171 -10.90 -34.81 27.23
N GLN A 172 -11.88 -34.21 27.92
CA GLN A 172 -12.20 -32.78 27.75
C GLN A 172 -11.00 -31.90 28.11
N THR A 173 -10.25 -32.26 29.15
CA THR A 173 -9.03 -31.53 29.53
C THR A 173 -7.95 -31.60 28.44
N LEU A 174 -7.77 -32.77 27.81
CA LEU A 174 -6.86 -32.93 26.68
C LEU A 174 -7.33 -32.11 25.47
N GLU A 175 -8.59 -32.21 25.09
CA GLU A 175 -9.16 -31.45 23.95
C GLU A 175 -9.04 -29.94 24.18
N ALA A 176 -9.39 -29.44 25.36
CA ALA A 176 -9.26 -28.04 25.72
C ALA A 176 -7.80 -27.54 25.71
N GLY A 177 -6.86 -28.42 26.04
CA GLY A 177 -5.43 -28.09 25.98
C GLY A 177 -4.87 -28.06 24.57
N LEU A 178 -5.44 -28.81 23.62
CA LEU A 178 -4.94 -28.90 22.26
C LEU A 178 -5.39 -27.73 21.36
N ILE A 179 -6.45 -27.04 21.71
CA ILE A 179 -7.07 -25.98 20.91
C ILE A 179 -6.88 -24.65 21.63
N ALA A 180 -6.21 -23.70 20.98
CA ALA A 180 -6.22 -22.32 21.44
C ALA A 180 -7.65 -21.78 21.41
N ARG A 181 -8.04 -21.02 22.44
CA ARG A 181 -9.36 -20.38 22.44
C ARG A 181 -9.42 -19.37 21.29
N GLU A 182 -10.48 -19.43 20.53
CA GLU A 182 -10.66 -18.57 19.35
C GLU A 182 -10.58 -17.08 19.73
N GLU A 183 -11.13 -16.71 20.87
CA GLU A 183 -11.09 -15.34 21.38
C GLU A 183 -9.66 -14.88 21.68
N ASP A 184 -8.83 -15.75 22.26
CA ASP A 184 -7.43 -15.43 22.56
C ASP A 184 -6.62 -15.27 21.26
N VAL A 185 -6.88 -16.09 20.25
CA VAL A 185 -6.27 -15.98 18.93
C VAL A 185 -6.67 -14.67 18.28
N GLN A 186 -7.97 -14.36 18.22
CA GLN A 186 -8.48 -13.12 17.64
C GLN A 186 -7.92 -11.87 18.34
N ALA A 187 -7.80 -11.91 19.68
CA ALA A 187 -7.20 -10.83 20.45
C ALA A 187 -5.73 -10.63 20.10
N LYS A 188 -4.95 -11.70 19.99
CA LYS A 188 -3.53 -11.63 19.56
C LYS A 188 -3.37 -11.18 18.13
N GLU A 189 -4.20 -11.64 17.20
CA GLU A 189 -4.23 -11.16 15.82
C GLU A 189 -4.54 -9.66 15.73
N ALA A 190 -5.46 -9.16 16.55
CA ALA A 190 -5.76 -7.74 16.59
C ALA A 190 -4.54 -6.91 17.06
N VAL A 191 -3.77 -7.41 18.02
CA VAL A 191 -2.51 -6.78 18.45
C VAL A 191 -1.49 -6.78 17.33
N VAL A 192 -1.33 -7.90 16.60
CA VAL A 192 -0.41 -7.99 15.46
C VAL A 192 -0.80 -6.98 14.38
N ARG A 193 -2.08 -6.92 13.99
CA ARG A 193 -2.58 -5.91 13.01
C ARG A 193 -2.33 -4.48 13.47
N GLY A 194 -2.52 -4.19 14.75
CA GLY A 194 -2.24 -2.87 15.32
C GLY A 194 -0.76 -2.48 15.22
N LEU A 195 0.15 -3.42 15.51
CA LEU A 195 1.60 -3.20 15.37
C LEU A 195 2.03 -3.09 13.90
N GLU A 196 1.42 -3.85 12.99
CA GLU A 196 1.65 -3.70 11.55
C GLU A 196 1.29 -2.29 11.08
N GLY A 197 0.16 -1.75 11.53
CA GLY A 197 -0.22 -0.36 11.26
C GLY A 197 0.82 0.64 11.77
N GLN A 198 1.34 0.46 12.98
CA GLN A 198 2.38 1.33 13.55
C GLN A 198 3.71 1.23 12.79
N VAL A 199 4.10 0.05 12.32
CA VAL A 199 5.28 -0.14 11.46
C VAL A 199 5.11 0.58 10.13
N VAL A 200 3.94 0.52 9.51
CA VAL A 200 3.63 1.26 8.28
C VAL A 200 3.74 2.77 8.52
N GLU A 201 3.17 3.29 9.61
CA GLU A 201 3.27 4.70 9.98
C GLU A 201 4.73 5.13 10.18
N ALA A 202 5.52 4.35 10.91
CA ALA A 202 6.94 4.66 11.12
C ALA A 202 7.75 4.64 9.82
N ASN A 203 7.42 3.73 8.87
CA ASN A 203 8.03 3.71 7.54
C ASN A 203 7.67 4.96 6.74
N LEU A 204 6.41 5.43 6.79
CA LEU A 204 6.00 6.68 6.15
C LEU A 204 6.76 7.88 6.75
N GLN A 205 6.85 7.98 8.08
CA GLN A 205 7.60 9.04 8.75
C GLN A 205 9.08 9.03 8.34
N LEU A 206 9.69 7.86 8.19
CA LEU A 206 11.06 7.71 7.68
C LEU A 206 11.17 8.15 6.21
N ALA A 207 10.19 7.81 5.37
CA ALA A 207 10.16 8.26 3.98
C ALA A 207 9.99 9.78 3.88
N ASP A 208 9.09 10.35 4.67
CA ASP A 208 8.81 11.79 4.74
C ASP A 208 9.96 12.61 5.32
N SER A 209 10.94 11.95 5.96
CA SER A 209 12.19 12.60 6.39
C SER A 209 13.12 12.96 5.23
N THR A 210 12.82 12.52 4.00
CA THR A 210 13.57 12.84 2.78
C THR A 210 12.67 13.57 1.80
N LEU A 211 12.95 14.84 1.58
CA LEU A 211 12.22 15.68 0.64
C LEU A 211 12.73 15.46 -0.78
N ARG A 212 11.85 15.08 -1.71
CA ARG A 212 12.18 14.80 -3.11
C ARG A 212 11.41 15.68 -4.07
N ALA A 213 12.02 15.94 -5.24
CA ALA A 213 11.37 16.67 -6.32
C ALA A 213 10.17 15.86 -6.90
N PRO A 214 8.95 16.43 -6.95
CA PRO A 214 7.78 15.75 -7.49
C PRO A 214 7.77 15.69 -9.04
N TYR A 215 8.50 16.58 -9.70
CA TYR A 215 8.68 16.68 -11.16
C TYR A 215 9.99 17.38 -11.51
N ASP A 216 10.36 17.31 -12.79
CA ASP A 216 11.55 17.99 -13.31
C ASP A 216 11.36 19.52 -13.25
N GLY A 217 12.35 20.22 -12.74
CA GLY A 217 12.23 21.67 -12.56
C GLY A 217 13.53 22.36 -12.21
N VAL A 218 13.36 23.59 -11.71
CA VAL A 218 14.46 24.43 -11.21
C VAL A 218 14.09 24.89 -9.80
N ILE A 219 15.03 24.86 -8.91
CA ILE A 219 14.88 25.37 -7.54
C ILE A 219 14.77 26.91 -7.61
N ALA A 220 13.67 27.45 -7.13
CA ALA A 220 13.44 28.91 -7.18
C ALA A 220 14.00 29.62 -5.94
N GLN A 221 13.75 29.08 -4.76
CA GLN A 221 14.19 29.67 -3.48
C GLN A 221 14.12 28.62 -2.36
#